data_f5fe885c39fa3b0b9231127125d6af32
#
_entry.id   f5fe885c39fa3b0b9231127125d6af32
#
_cell.length_a   1.000
_cell.length_b   1.000
_cell.length_c   1.000
_cell.angle_alpha   90.00
_cell.angle_beta   90.00
_cell.angle_gamma   90.00
#
_symmetry.space_group_name_H-M   'P 1'
#
loop_
_entity.id
_entity.type
_entity.pdbx_description
1 polymer ?
#
loop_
_entity_poly.entity_id
_entity_poly.type
_entity_poly.pdbx_seq_one_letter_code
_entity_poly.pdbx_strand_id
1 'polypeptide(L)'
;KKHGNVRYVCRLLSTCPEKLTEEERQILREWYNESDYLKSVYQSLQHFRYVSKSRDEQQAKRRLEAWMHRYSFCPCSVVRAIAKALVKRTEEIVSCILSPYSNGKMEGTNNKIKLMKRRGYGYRNIQRFALWVWLETANIL
;
A
#
# COMPACT_ATOMS: atom_id res chain seq x y z
N LYS A 1 -7.14 14.16 -28.30
CA LYS A 1 -5.99 14.31 -27.36
C LYS A 1 -6.44 13.86 -25.96
N LYS A 2 -6.49 12.51 -25.73
CA LYS A 2 -7.03 11.90 -24.49
C LYS A 2 -5.92 11.38 -23.56
N HIS A 3 -4.74 11.94 -23.62
CA HIS A 3 -3.70 11.54 -22.69
C HIS A 3 -3.71 12.48 -21.48
N GLY A 4 -4.66 12.24 -20.57
CA GLY A 4 -4.60 12.81 -19.25
C GLY A 4 -3.24 12.50 -18.61
N ASN A 5 -2.73 13.42 -17.81
CA ASN A 5 -1.45 13.27 -17.11
C ASN A 5 -1.41 11.90 -16.42
N VAL A 6 -0.51 11.01 -16.84
CA VAL A 6 -0.36 9.64 -16.31
C VAL A 6 -0.25 9.65 -14.77
N ARG A 7 0.45 10.65 -14.20
CA ARG A 7 0.54 10.82 -12.74
C ARG A 7 -0.82 11.07 -12.09
N TYR A 8 -1.68 11.82 -12.76
CA TYR A 8 -3.05 12.09 -12.29
C TYR A 8 -3.86 10.79 -12.25
N VAL A 9 -3.84 10.01 -13.33
CA VAL A 9 -4.53 8.71 -13.39
C VAL A 9 -3.99 7.72 -12.37
N CYS A 10 -2.66 7.63 -12.18
CA CYS A 10 -2.07 6.81 -11.13
C CYS A 10 -2.54 7.24 -9.74
N ARG A 11 -2.68 8.54 -9.47
CA ARG A 11 -3.26 9.05 -8.23
C ARG A 11 -4.70 8.60 -8.07
N LEU A 12 -5.54 8.71 -9.11
CA LEU A 12 -6.93 8.27 -9.06
C LEU A 12 -7.03 6.77 -8.81
N LEU A 13 -6.23 5.95 -9.50
CA LEU A 13 -6.19 4.49 -9.33
C LEU A 13 -5.81 4.10 -7.89
N SER A 14 -4.92 4.85 -7.25
CA SER A 14 -4.48 4.61 -5.88
C SER A 14 -5.40 5.21 -4.82
N THR A 15 -6.35 6.07 -5.18
CA THR A 15 -7.29 6.69 -4.24
C THR A 15 -8.45 5.73 -3.92
N CYS A 16 -8.95 5.78 -2.67
CA CYS A 16 -10.15 5.01 -2.30
C CYS A 16 -11.37 5.51 -3.08
N PRO A 17 -12.23 4.62 -3.61
CA PRO A 17 -13.40 4.99 -4.41
C PRO A 17 -14.35 5.98 -3.70
N GLU A 18 -14.45 5.87 -2.38
CA GLU A 18 -15.31 6.72 -1.54
C GLU A 18 -14.83 8.20 -1.52
N LYS A 19 -13.54 8.44 -1.81
CA LYS A 19 -12.91 9.77 -1.82
C LYS A 19 -12.85 10.40 -3.20
N LEU A 20 -13.29 9.69 -4.24
CA LEU A 20 -13.30 10.19 -5.61
C LEU A 20 -14.59 10.96 -5.88
N THR A 21 -14.48 12.08 -6.59
CA THR A 21 -15.64 12.78 -7.16
C THR A 21 -16.27 11.95 -8.29
N GLU A 22 -17.50 12.28 -8.68
CA GLU A 22 -18.16 11.56 -9.78
C GLU A 22 -17.43 11.75 -11.13
N GLU A 23 -16.89 12.94 -11.36
CA GLU A 23 -16.05 13.23 -12.53
C GLU A 23 -14.78 12.36 -12.56
N GLU A 24 -14.09 12.24 -11.41
CA GLU A 24 -12.89 11.39 -11.28
C GLU A 24 -13.22 9.90 -11.49
N ARG A 25 -14.38 9.44 -11.03
CA ARG A 25 -14.86 8.07 -11.27
C ARG A 25 -15.14 7.83 -12.76
N GLN A 26 -15.71 8.82 -13.43
CA GLN A 26 -15.98 8.74 -14.87
C GLN A 26 -14.69 8.61 -15.67
N ILE A 27 -13.68 9.44 -15.35
CA ILE A 27 -12.35 9.35 -15.96
C ILE A 27 -11.74 7.95 -15.76
N LEU A 28 -11.82 7.41 -14.55
CA LEU A 28 -11.35 6.05 -14.29
C LEU A 28 -12.10 4.99 -15.09
N ARG A 29 -13.42 5.11 -15.21
CA ARG A 29 -14.24 4.18 -16.03
C ARG A 29 -13.78 4.17 -17.48
N GLU A 30 -13.52 5.32 -18.06
CA GLU A 30 -13.01 5.44 -19.43
C GLU A 30 -11.66 4.73 -19.56
N TRP A 31 -10.74 4.96 -18.64
CA TRP A 31 -9.41 4.36 -18.68
C TRP A 31 -9.41 2.83 -18.55
N TYR A 32 -10.15 2.28 -17.59
CA TYR A 32 -10.15 0.82 -17.44
C TYR A 32 -11.06 0.11 -18.45
N ASN A 33 -11.97 0.81 -19.15
CA ASN A 33 -12.70 0.26 -20.27
C ASN A 33 -11.85 0.18 -21.54
N GLU A 34 -10.83 1.03 -21.67
CA GLU A 34 -9.89 0.98 -22.78
C GLU A 34 -8.83 -0.15 -22.62
N SER A 35 -8.63 -0.68 -21.40
CA SER A 35 -7.59 -1.66 -21.12
C SER A 35 -8.00 -2.67 -20.06
N ASP A 36 -8.19 -3.93 -20.48
CA ASP A 36 -8.44 -5.05 -19.57
C ASP A 36 -7.31 -5.26 -18.54
N TYR A 37 -6.10 -4.88 -18.90
CA TYR A 37 -4.96 -4.89 -17.98
C TYR A 37 -5.19 -3.90 -16.82
N LEU A 38 -5.49 -2.64 -17.10
CA LEU A 38 -5.76 -1.63 -16.08
C LEU A 38 -6.98 -1.98 -15.25
N LYS A 39 -8.01 -2.52 -15.88
CA LYS A 39 -9.21 -3.03 -15.21
C LYS A 39 -8.85 -4.12 -14.18
N SER A 40 -8.03 -5.10 -14.58
CA SER A 40 -7.60 -6.19 -13.70
C SER A 40 -6.80 -5.66 -12.52
N VAL A 41 -5.86 -4.73 -12.74
CA VAL A 41 -5.07 -4.09 -11.67
C VAL A 41 -5.97 -3.33 -10.71
N TYR A 42 -6.86 -2.49 -11.22
CA TYR A 42 -7.78 -1.70 -10.39
C TYR A 42 -8.71 -2.59 -9.56
N GLN A 43 -9.34 -3.59 -10.19
CA GLN A 43 -10.22 -4.52 -9.49
C GLN A 43 -9.49 -5.31 -8.40
N SER A 44 -8.29 -5.81 -8.69
CA SER A 44 -7.49 -6.54 -7.70
C SER A 44 -7.17 -5.67 -6.48
N LEU A 45 -6.83 -4.39 -6.69
CA LEU A 45 -6.58 -3.43 -5.63
C LEU A 45 -7.84 -3.16 -4.79
N GLN A 46 -8.99 -2.94 -5.43
CA GLN A 46 -10.25 -2.69 -4.69
C GLN A 46 -10.68 -3.93 -3.89
N HIS A 47 -10.53 -5.12 -4.44
CA HIS A 47 -10.83 -6.35 -3.71
C HIS A 47 -9.83 -6.57 -2.56
N PHE A 48 -8.54 -6.22 -2.72
CA PHE A 48 -7.59 -6.30 -1.62
C PHE A 48 -7.90 -5.31 -0.49
N ARG A 49 -8.38 -4.12 -0.82
CA ARG A 49 -8.89 -3.16 0.19
C ARG A 49 -10.06 -3.74 1.01
N TYR A 50 -10.91 -4.54 0.38
CA TYR A 50 -11.96 -5.25 1.10
C TYR A 50 -11.40 -6.31 2.05
N VAL A 51 -10.32 -7.01 1.65
CA VAL A 51 -9.60 -7.92 2.54
C VAL A 51 -9.03 -7.17 3.74
N SER A 52 -8.37 -6.04 3.53
CA SER A 52 -7.77 -5.23 4.60
C SER A 52 -8.77 -4.60 5.59
N LYS A 53 -10.06 -4.57 5.26
CA LYS A 53 -11.14 -4.13 6.17
C LYS A 53 -11.71 -5.27 7.03
N SER A 54 -11.04 -6.41 7.12
CA SER A 54 -11.45 -7.53 7.99
C SER A 54 -11.31 -7.17 9.46
N ARG A 55 -12.21 -7.70 10.30
CA ARG A 55 -12.30 -7.39 11.73
C ARG A 55 -11.76 -8.49 12.63
N ASP A 56 -11.71 -9.69 12.12
CA ASP A 56 -11.23 -10.88 12.83
C ASP A 56 -10.36 -11.76 11.91
N GLU A 57 -9.62 -12.68 12.53
CA GLU A 57 -8.67 -13.54 11.86
C GLU A 57 -9.33 -14.48 10.85
N GLN A 58 -10.44 -15.08 11.21
CA GLN A 58 -11.16 -16.01 10.36
C GLN A 58 -11.68 -15.30 9.10
N GLN A 59 -12.23 -14.11 9.26
CA GLN A 59 -12.70 -13.29 8.15
C GLN A 59 -11.53 -12.84 7.25
N ALA A 60 -10.40 -12.43 7.85
CA ALA A 60 -9.22 -12.03 7.11
C ALA A 60 -8.64 -13.17 6.29
N LYS A 61 -8.48 -14.36 6.89
CA LYS A 61 -8.01 -15.57 6.20
C LYS A 61 -8.93 -15.94 5.03
N ARG A 62 -10.23 -16.06 5.27
CA ARG A 62 -11.21 -16.41 4.24
C ARG A 62 -11.22 -15.43 3.07
N ARG A 63 -11.19 -14.12 3.35
CA ARG A 63 -11.18 -13.08 2.32
C ARG A 63 -9.87 -13.07 1.54
N LEU A 64 -8.74 -13.26 2.22
CA LEU A 64 -7.43 -13.30 1.60
C LEU A 64 -7.29 -14.54 0.69
N GLU A 65 -7.73 -15.70 1.13
CA GLU A 65 -7.76 -16.92 0.33
C GLU A 65 -8.63 -16.77 -0.92
N ALA A 66 -9.84 -16.23 -0.77
CA ALA A 66 -10.72 -15.95 -1.90
C ALA A 66 -10.07 -14.97 -2.90
N TRP A 67 -9.36 -13.95 -2.40
CA TRP A 67 -8.62 -13.00 -3.24
C TRP A 67 -7.47 -13.70 -3.98
N MET A 68 -6.66 -14.50 -3.28
CA MET A 68 -5.55 -15.23 -3.87
C MET A 68 -6.04 -16.24 -4.92
N HIS A 69 -7.08 -17.00 -4.63
CA HIS A 69 -7.66 -17.92 -5.58
C HIS A 69 -8.13 -17.22 -6.86
N ARG A 70 -8.85 -16.12 -6.72
CA ARG A 70 -9.36 -15.34 -7.86
C ARG A 70 -8.23 -14.80 -8.74
N TYR A 71 -7.16 -14.27 -8.12
CA TYR A 71 -6.11 -13.54 -8.85
C TYR A 71 -4.89 -14.37 -9.22
N SER A 72 -4.74 -15.59 -8.70
CA SER A 72 -3.66 -16.51 -9.11
C SER A 72 -3.74 -16.94 -10.58
N PHE A 73 -4.92 -16.89 -11.17
CA PHE A 73 -5.17 -17.22 -12.57
C PHE A 73 -5.52 -16.00 -13.43
N CYS A 74 -5.32 -14.80 -12.90
CA CYS A 74 -5.59 -13.56 -13.63
C CYS A 74 -4.75 -13.46 -14.91
N PRO A 75 -5.32 -13.02 -16.05
CA PRO A 75 -4.56 -12.78 -17.29
C PRO A 75 -3.42 -11.77 -17.09
N CYS A 76 -3.61 -10.77 -16.22
CA CYS A 76 -2.60 -9.78 -15.88
C CYS A 76 -1.44 -10.43 -15.11
N SER A 77 -0.26 -10.49 -15.75
CA SER A 77 0.94 -11.14 -15.18
C SER A 77 1.40 -10.52 -13.86
N VAL A 78 1.28 -9.20 -13.70
CA VAL A 78 1.66 -8.48 -12.49
C VAL A 78 0.74 -8.86 -11.32
N VAL A 79 -0.58 -8.85 -11.54
CA VAL A 79 -1.55 -9.24 -10.50
C VAL A 79 -1.36 -10.70 -10.09
N ARG A 80 -1.14 -11.57 -11.07
CA ARG A 80 -0.85 -13.00 -10.83
C ARG A 80 0.43 -13.22 -10.03
N ALA A 81 1.49 -12.47 -10.33
CA ALA A 81 2.76 -12.54 -9.60
C ALA A 81 2.58 -12.10 -8.13
N ILE A 82 1.84 -11.01 -7.89
CA ILE A 82 1.50 -10.55 -6.54
C ILE A 82 0.70 -11.62 -5.80
N ALA A 83 -0.36 -12.17 -6.42
CA ALA A 83 -1.18 -13.20 -5.78
C ALA A 83 -0.34 -14.41 -5.35
N LYS A 84 0.54 -14.91 -6.22
CA LYS A 84 1.46 -16.02 -5.90
C LYS A 84 2.45 -15.68 -4.78
N ALA A 85 2.94 -14.45 -4.72
CA ALA A 85 3.84 -14.01 -3.65
C ALA A 85 3.14 -13.96 -2.29
N LEU A 86 1.87 -13.56 -2.25
CA LEU A 86 1.09 -13.47 -1.02
C LEU A 86 0.76 -14.85 -0.41
N VAL A 87 0.62 -15.90 -1.23
CA VAL A 87 0.37 -17.28 -0.75
C VAL A 87 1.41 -17.71 0.28
N LYS A 88 2.68 -17.36 0.07
CA LYS A 88 3.78 -17.75 0.97
C LYS A 88 3.80 -16.99 2.30
N ARG A 89 3.00 -15.94 2.43
CA ARG A 89 3.00 -15.00 3.57
C ARG A 89 1.62 -14.74 4.14
N THR A 90 0.73 -15.71 4.01
CA THR A 90 -0.68 -15.58 4.42
C THR A 90 -0.82 -15.20 5.90
N GLU A 91 -0.12 -15.88 6.80
CA GLU A 91 -0.20 -15.62 8.25
C GLU A 91 0.36 -14.23 8.61
N GLU A 92 1.48 -13.84 8.00
CA GLU A 92 2.08 -12.52 8.21
C GLU A 92 1.13 -11.40 7.76
N ILE A 93 0.46 -11.58 6.62
CA ILE A 93 -0.49 -10.60 6.08
C ILE A 93 -1.72 -10.49 6.96
N VAL A 94 -2.27 -11.62 7.42
CA VAL A 94 -3.42 -11.64 8.35
C VAL A 94 -3.06 -10.90 9.63
N SER A 95 -1.89 -11.18 10.21
CA SER A 95 -1.39 -10.48 11.39
C SER A 95 -1.25 -8.98 11.16
N CYS A 96 -0.76 -8.57 9.99
CA CYS A 96 -0.67 -7.15 9.62
C CYS A 96 -2.05 -6.48 9.48
N ILE A 97 -3.03 -7.17 8.91
CA ILE A 97 -4.40 -6.64 8.73
C ILE A 97 -5.07 -6.39 10.07
N LEU A 98 -4.85 -7.27 11.04
CA LEU A 98 -5.47 -7.21 12.36
C LEU A 98 -4.68 -6.36 13.36
N SER A 99 -3.44 -6.04 13.04
CA SER A 99 -2.57 -5.24 13.90
C SER A 99 -3.15 -3.83 14.10
N PRO A 100 -3.26 -3.35 15.33
CA PRO A 100 -3.62 -1.96 15.60
C PRO A 100 -2.49 -0.99 15.24
N TYR A 101 -1.30 -1.51 14.95
CA TYR A 101 -0.12 -0.70 14.63
C TYR A 101 -0.08 -0.38 13.14
N SER A 102 -0.12 0.91 12.81
CA SER A 102 0.13 1.36 11.45
C SER A 102 1.64 1.58 11.22
N ASN A 103 2.11 1.35 9.99
CA ASN A 103 3.48 1.66 9.59
C ASN A 103 3.79 3.18 9.61
N GLY A 104 2.75 4.02 9.73
CA GLY A 104 2.88 5.47 9.72
C GLY A 104 3.78 6.02 10.83
N LYS A 105 3.75 5.41 12.03
CA LYS A 105 4.60 5.81 13.15
C LYS A 105 6.09 5.54 12.84
N MET A 106 6.39 4.38 12.26
CA MET A 106 7.74 4.03 11.82
C MET A 106 8.22 4.89 10.65
N GLU A 107 7.33 5.19 9.71
CA GLU A 107 7.62 6.06 8.58
C GLU A 107 7.91 7.50 9.05
N GLY A 108 7.13 8.02 9.98
CA GLY A 108 7.37 9.31 10.64
C GLY A 108 8.74 9.36 11.32
N THR A 109 9.08 8.33 12.10
CA THR A 109 10.38 8.18 12.75
C THR A 109 11.52 8.11 11.74
N ASN A 110 11.39 7.31 10.70
CA ASN A 110 12.38 7.21 9.63
C ASN A 110 12.59 8.54 8.89
N ASN A 111 11.53 9.30 8.66
CA ASN A 111 11.63 10.62 8.04
C ASN A 111 12.33 11.62 8.99
N LYS A 112 12.06 11.57 10.29
CA LYS A 112 12.75 12.38 11.30
C LYS A 112 14.24 12.06 11.31
N ILE A 113 14.62 10.78 11.31
CA ILE A 113 16.04 10.33 11.25
C ILE A 113 16.73 10.83 9.98
N LYS A 114 16.05 10.72 8.82
CA LYS A 114 16.57 11.25 7.54
C LYS A 114 16.80 12.77 7.60
N LEU A 115 15.88 13.51 8.24
CA LEU A 115 16.01 14.96 8.42
C LEU A 115 17.18 15.31 9.33
N MET A 116 17.34 14.60 10.46
CA MET A 116 18.48 14.77 11.37
C MET A 116 19.82 14.54 10.63
N LYS A 117 19.90 13.45 9.85
CA LYS A 117 21.08 13.16 9.03
C LYS A 117 21.40 14.28 8.04
N ARG A 118 20.40 14.88 7.40
CA ARG A 118 20.58 16.00 6.46
C ARG A 118 21.06 17.26 7.17
N ARG A 119 20.45 17.62 8.32
CA ARG A 119 20.83 18.81 9.10
C ARG A 119 22.24 18.74 9.66
N GLY A 120 22.74 17.53 9.95
CA GLY A 120 24.08 17.32 10.45
C GLY A 120 25.17 17.26 9.37
N TYR A 121 24.83 17.51 8.09
CA TYR A 121 25.76 17.42 6.94
C TYR A 121 26.61 16.14 6.91
N GLY A 122 26.08 15.07 7.49
CA GLY A 122 26.76 13.80 7.69
C GLY A 122 27.44 13.72 9.05
N TYR A 123 27.24 12.60 9.73
CA TYR A 123 27.88 12.32 11.04
C TYR A 123 29.08 11.44 10.83
N ARG A 124 30.28 11.91 11.24
CA ARG A 124 31.50 11.09 11.28
C ARG A 124 31.45 10.04 12.39
N ASN A 125 30.78 10.36 13.49
CA ASN A 125 30.66 9.48 14.65
C ASN A 125 29.24 8.87 14.70
N ILE A 126 29.15 7.59 14.30
CA ILE A 126 27.86 6.83 14.24
C ILE A 126 27.27 6.67 15.65
N GLN A 127 28.10 6.51 16.69
CA GLN A 127 27.60 6.33 18.07
C GLN A 127 26.92 7.59 18.58
N ARG A 128 27.49 8.78 18.34
CA ARG A 128 26.85 10.06 18.67
C ARG A 128 25.56 10.26 17.88
N PHE A 129 25.55 9.88 16.63
CA PHE A 129 24.32 9.93 15.81
C PHE A 129 23.23 9.01 16.36
N ALA A 130 23.58 7.77 16.71
CA ALA A 130 22.66 6.82 17.30
C ALA A 130 22.09 7.32 18.64
N LEU A 131 22.94 7.88 19.50
CA LEU A 131 22.50 8.48 20.77
C LEU A 131 21.51 9.63 20.54
N TRP A 132 21.80 10.50 19.58
CA TRP A 132 20.89 11.61 19.26
C TRP A 132 19.57 11.14 18.66
N VAL A 133 19.60 10.15 17.76
CA VAL A 133 18.39 9.48 17.26
C VAL A 133 17.58 8.93 18.43
N TRP A 134 18.21 8.24 19.36
CA TRP A 134 17.54 7.68 20.52
C TRP A 134 16.88 8.77 21.40
N LEU A 135 17.61 9.84 21.73
CA LEU A 135 17.08 10.96 22.51
C LEU A 135 15.87 11.64 21.83
N GLU A 136 15.93 11.83 20.52
CA GLU A 136 14.88 12.49 19.75
C GLU A 136 13.65 11.59 19.49
N THR A 137 13.82 10.26 19.53
CA THR A 137 12.74 9.31 19.29
C THR A 137 12.14 8.75 20.58
N ALA A 138 12.87 8.76 21.68
CA ALA A 138 12.41 8.29 22.99
C ALA A 138 11.20 9.10 23.52
N ASN A 139 11.07 10.38 23.16
CA ASN A 139 9.95 11.23 23.54
C ASN A 139 8.67 10.99 22.70
N ILE A 140 8.63 9.97 21.84
CA ILE A 140 7.49 9.63 20.96
C ILE A 140 6.73 8.40 21.49
N LEU A 141 7.24 7.77 22.53
CA LEU A 141 6.60 6.69 23.28
C LEU A 141 5.81 7.25 24.47
#